data_b725b5d8515d4e6b851f4a4f6c8719da
#
_entry.id   b725b5d8515d4e6b851f4a4f6c8719da
#
_cell.length_a   1.000
_cell.length_b   1.000
_cell.length_c   1.000
_cell.angle_alpha   90.00
_cell.angle_beta   90.00
_cell.angle_gamma   90.00
#
_symmetry.space_group_name_H-M   'P 1'
#
loop_
_entity.id
_entity.type
_entity.pdbx_description
1 polymer ?
#
loop_
_entity_poly.entity_id
_entity_poly.type
_entity_poly.pdbx_seq_one_letter_code
_entity_poly.pdbx_strand_id
1 'polypeptide(L)'
;YDGDIIQSMSDNFRGFHPRAKEVFQKYGRYCTYFSTKEGKYLSDLAMRKAAEEKYHILQEGSLDDSAHTMALISYLKEKGYTICVLLRACPKKDSWKAIHQLYLQQRLKAPGLIRPVSLSCQPPMI
;
A
#
# COMPACT_ATOMS: atom_id res chain seq x y z
N TYR A 1 1.06 2.80 22.49
CA TYR A 1 -0.34 2.59 22.03
C TYR A 1 -0.68 1.11 22.15
N ASP A 2 -1.23 0.70 23.27
CA ASP A 2 -1.46 -0.70 23.64
C ASP A 2 -2.62 -1.34 22.84
N GLY A 3 -2.35 -1.64 21.55
CA GLY A 3 -3.31 -2.34 20.69
C GLY A 3 -4.38 -1.46 20.01
N ASP A 4 -4.36 -0.15 20.23
CA ASP A 4 -5.35 0.79 19.67
C ASP A 4 -4.93 1.37 18.30
N ILE A 5 -3.90 0.82 17.67
CA ILE A 5 -3.43 1.25 16.36
C ILE A 5 -3.90 0.28 15.28
N ILE A 6 -4.60 0.82 14.29
CA ILE A 6 -4.89 0.11 13.04
C ILE A 6 -3.86 0.52 12.00
N GLN A 7 -3.09 -0.45 11.53
CA GLN A 7 -2.16 -0.26 10.43
C GLN A 7 -2.84 -0.58 9.10
N SER A 8 -2.87 0.40 8.22
CA SER A 8 -3.44 0.26 6.88
C SER A 8 -2.37 0.47 5.81
N MET A 9 -2.22 -0.51 4.94
CA MET A 9 -1.36 -0.47 3.77
C MET A 9 -2.08 -1.16 2.61
N SER A 10 -2.26 -0.45 1.50
CA SER A 10 -3.03 -0.96 0.35
C SER A 10 -2.51 -2.30 -0.18
N ASP A 11 -1.20 -2.52 -0.12
CA ASP A 11 -0.57 -3.77 -0.57
C ASP A 11 -1.05 -5.00 0.22
N ASN A 12 -1.40 -4.84 1.49
CA ASN A 12 -1.89 -5.93 2.33
C ASN A 12 -3.29 -6.40 1.92
N PHE A 13 -4.07 -5.56 1.26
CA PHE A 13 -5.44 -5.86 0.86
C PHE A 13 -5.55 -6.50 -0.53
N ARG A 14 -4.49 -6.51 -1.31
CA ARG A 14 -4.50 -7.10 -2.67
C ARG A 14 -4.80 -8.59 -2.68
N GLY A 15 -4.35 -9.32 -1.66
CA GLY A 15 -4.61 -10.75 -1.50
C GLY A 15 -6.08 -11.08 -1.24
N PHE A 16 -6.90 -10.12 -0.83
CA PHE A 16 -8.34 -10.28 -0.62
C PHE A 16 -9.18 -10.15 -1.89
N HIS A 17 -8.57 -9.81 -3.01
CA HIS A 17 -9.28 -9.81 -4.29
C HIS A 17 -9.84 -11.22 -4.57
N PRO A 18 -11.14 -11.37 -4.93
CA PRO A 18 -11.77 -12.69 -5.11
C PRO A 18 -11.06 -13.59 -6.11
N ARG A 19 -10.41 -12.99 -7.09
CA ARG A 19 -9.68 -13.68 -8.16
C ARG A 19 -8.16 -13.49 -8.08
N ALA A 20 -7.62 -13.23 -6.89
CA ALA A 20 -6.20 -12.94 -6.71
C ALA A 20 -5.29 -14.04 -7.27
N LYS A 21 -5.64 -15.32 -7.02
CA LYS A 21 -4.89 -16.47 -7.53
C LYS A 21 -4.88 -16.53 -9.07
N GLU A 22 -6.05 -16.35 -9.69
CA GLU A 22 -6.18 -16.37 -11.16
C GLU A 22 -5.40 -15.22 -11.80
N VAL A 23 -5.51 -14.03 -11.24
CA VAL A 23 -4.79 -12.83 -11.69
C VAL A 23 -3.29 -13.07 -11.57
N PHE A 24 -2.83 -13.64 -10.48
CA PHE A 24 -1.42 -13.97 -10.30
C PHE A 24 -0.94 -15.03 -11.29
N GLN A 25 -1.69 -16.11 -11.48
CA GLN A 25 -1.34 -17.18 -12.43
C GLN A 25 -1.28 -16.67 -13.87
N LYS A 26 -2.21 -15.80 -14.26
CA LYS A 26 -2.30 -15.28 -15.62
C LYS A 26 -1.27 -14.20 -15.93
N TYR A 27 -1.02 -13.29 -14.99
CA TYR A 27 -0.23 -12.08 -15.22
C TYR A 27 1.11 -12.06 -14.49
N GLY A 28 1.35 -13.01 -13.57
CA GLY A 28 2.60 -13.10 -12.82
C GLY A 28 2.96 -11.79 -12.12
N ARG A 29 4.14 -11.25 -12.43
CA ARG A 29 4.63 -10.00 -11.83
C ARG A 29 3.76 -8.77 -12.11
N TYR A 30 2.91 -8.83 -13.11
CA TYR A 30 1.98 -7.74 -13.46
C TYR A 30 0.64 -7.80 -12.71
N CYS A 31 0.46 -8.78 -11.84
CA CYS A 31 -0.78 -8.94 -11.06
C CYS A 31 -1.12 -7.70 -10.22
N THR A 32 -0.11 -6.94 -9.78
CA THR A 32 -0.31 -5.68 -9.07
C THR A 32 -1.10 -4.67 -9.84
N TYR A 33 -0.85 -4.59 -11.14
CA TYR A 33 -1.55 -3.63 -12.01
C TYR A 33 -3.06 -3.83 -11.96
N PHE A 34 -3.50 -5.08 -11.86
CA PHE A 34 -4.90 -5.46 -11.85
C PHE A 34 -5.57 -5.42 -10.48
N SER A 35 -4.79 -5.44 -9.40
CA SER A 35 -5.30 -5.49 -8.02
C SER A 35 -5.08 -4.21 -7.20
N THR A 36 -4.39 -3.22 -7.76
CA THR A 36 -4.08 -1.96 -7.06
C THR A 36 -5.33 -1.17 -6.68
N LYS A 37 -6.29 -1.08 -7.57
CA LYS A 37 -7.54 -0.33 -7.36
C LYS A 37 -8.35 -0.91 -6.20
N GLU A 38 -8.51 -2.21 -6.19
CA GLU A 38 -9.22 -2.93 -5.13
C GLU A 38 -8.49 -2.84 -3.79
N GLY A 39 -7.16 -2.96 -3.80
CA GLY A 39 -6.34 -2.79 -2.61
C GLY A 39 -6.47 -1.40 -2.00
N LYS A 40 -6.45 -0.35 -2.80
CA LYS A 40 -6.70 1.03 -2.36
C LYS A 40 -8.11 1.20 -1.79
N TYR A 41 -9.11 0.69 -2.47
CA TYR A 41 -10.50 0.75 -2.01
C TYR A 41 -10.69 0.10 -0.64
N LEU A 42 -10.19 -1.12 -0.46
CA LEU A 42 -10.30 -1.83 0.81
C LEU A 42 -9.51 -1.15 1.93
N SER A 43 -8.35 -0.61 1.63
CA SER A 43 -7.55 0.16 2.58
C SER A 43 -8.29 1.41 3.05
N ASP A 44 -8.92 2.15 2.14
CA ASP A 44 -9.72 3.32 2.47
C ASP A 44 -10.94 2.97 3.31
N LEU A 45 -11.61 1.88 2.96
CA LEU A 45 -12.78 1.40 3.72
C LEU A 45 -12.40 1.01 5.14
N ALA A 46 -11.32 0.26 5.31
CA ALA A 46 -10.80 -0.14 6.62
C ALA A 46 -10.43 1.07 7.47
N MET A 47 -9.77 2.07 6.86
CA MET A 47 -9.39 3.29 7.55
C MET A 47 -10.59 4.14 7.95
N ARG A 48 -11.60 4.28 7.09
CA ARG A 48 -12.84 5.00 7.42
C ARG A 48 -13.56 4.34 8.58
N LYS A 49 -13.64 3.01 8.58
CA LYS A 49 -14.22 2.26 9.68
C LYS A 49 -13.43 2.43 10.98
N ALA A 50 -12.12 2.37 10.92
CA ALA A 50 -11.26 2.63 12.08
C ALA A 50 -11.45 4.07 12.62
N ALA A 51 -11.62 5.05 11.72
CA ALA A 51 -11.88 6.43 12.10
C ALA A 51 -13.25 6.62 12.78
N GLU A 52 -14.27 5.93 12.33
CA GLU A 52 -15.59 5.92 12.97
C GLU A 52 -15.53 5.38 14.40
N GLU A 53 -14.73 4.35 14.61
CA GLU A 53 -14.52 3.70 15.91
C GLU A 53 -13.44 4.37 16.77
N LYS A 54 -12.85 5.48 16.28
CA LYS A 54 -11.84 6.29 17.01
C LYS A 54 -10.52 5.57 17.31
N TYR A 55 -10.12 4.60 16.52
CA TYR A 55 -8.80 3.99 16.60
C TYR A 55 -7.70 4.94 16.14
N HIS A 56 -6.52 4.81 16.70
CA HIS A 56 -5.33 5.42 16.10
C HIS A 56 -5.01 4.72 14.78
N ILE A 57 -4.63 5.49 13.76
CA ILE A 57 -4.41 4.99 12.41
C ILE A 57 -2.97 5.25 11.98
N LEU A 58 -2.30 4.20 11.53
CA LEU A 58 -1.02 4.28 10.82
C LEU A 58 -1.25 3.90 9.38
N GLN A 59 -1.21 4.89 8.50
CA GLN A 59 -1.36 4.70 7.05
C GLN A 59 0.00 4.75 6.37
N GLU A 60 0.38 3.68 5.70
CA GLU A 60 1.60 3.62 4.89
C GLU A 60 1.25 3.73 3.40
N GLY A 61 2.08 4.44 2.66
CA GLY A 61 1.91 4.58 1.22
C GLY A 61 3.01 5.42 0.57
N SER A 62 3.00 5.45 -0.75
CA SER A 62 3.97 6.21 -1.55
C SER A 62 3.66 7.71 -1.64
N LEU A 63 2.48 8.14 -1.24
CA LEU A 63 1.97 9.51 -1.37
C LEU A 63 2.01 10.05 -2.82
N ASP A 64 1.93 9.15 -3.80
CA ASP A 64 2.00 9.46 -5.22
C ASP A 64 0.73 10.09 -5.78
N ASP A 65 -0.40 9.88 -5.12
CA ASP A 65 -1.68 10.51 -5.43
C ASP A 65 -2.00 11.61 -4.40
N SER A 66 -1.61 12.83 -4.74
CA SER A 66 -1.79 13.99 -3.85
C SER A 66 -3.25 14.33 -3.60
N ALA A 67 -4.11 14.21 -4.61
CA ALA A 67 -5.54 14.49 -4.47
C ALA A 67 -6.20 13.52 -3.50
N HIS A 68 -5.93 12.24 -3.64
CA HIS A 68 -6.41 11.20 -2.74
C HIS A 68 -5.89 11.40 -1.31
N THR A 69 -4.60 11.68 -1.16
CA THR A 69 -3.98 11.93 0.15
C THR A 69 -4.60 13.15 0.85
N MET A 70 -4.82 14.23 0.12
CA MET A 70 -5.44 15.45 0.67
C MET A 70 -6.90 15.24 1.07
N ALA A 71 -7.66 14.49 0.29
CA ALA A 71 -9.03 14.13 0.63
C ALA A 71 -9.09 13.30 1.92
N LEU A 72 -8.15 12.37 2.07
CA LEU A 72 -8.00 11.54 3.25
C LEU A 72 -7.67 12.36 4.50
N ILE A 73 -6.69 13.25 4.40
CA ILE A 73 -6.29 14.16 5.47
C ILE A 73 -7.47 15.04 5.90
N SER A 74 -8.21 15.60 4.94
CA SER A 74 -9.39 16.42 5.22
C SER A 74 -10.46 15.64 5.96
N TYR A 75 -10.77 14.43 5.51
CA TYR A 75 -11.73 13.54 6.17
C TYR A 75 -11.32 13.24 7.62
N LEU A 76 -10.06 12.89 7.86
CA LEU A 76 -9.58 12.60 9.22
C LEU A 76 -9.59 13.83 10.13
N LYS A 77 -9.26 15.01 9.59
CA LYS A 77 -9.36 16.27 10.35
C LYS A 77 -10.80 16.59 10.75
N GLU A 78 -11.76 16.39 9.87
CA GLU A 78 -13.19 16.54 10.18
C GLU A 78 -13.64 15.58 11.28
N LYS A 79 -13.04 14.39 11.36
CA LYS A 79 -13.28 13.41 12.44
C LYS A 79 -12.54 13.74 13.74
N GLY A 80 -11.78 14.82 13.80
CA GLY A 80 -11.07 15.28 15.01
C GLY A 80 -9.67 14.66 15.19
N TYR A 81 -9.08 14.07 14.16
CA TYR A 81 -7.73 13.50 14.24
C TYR A 81 -6.64 14.57 14.16
N THR A 82 -5.62 14.40 14.98
CA THR A 82 -4.33 15.07 14.80
C THR A 82 -3.51 14.26 13.80
N ILE A 83 -2.98 14.92 12.77
CA ILE A 83 -2.28 14.24 11.67
C ILE A 83 -0.78 14.55 11.73
N CYS A 84 0.01 13.50 11.72
CA CYS A 84 1.45 13.57 11.59
C CYS A 84 1.86 12.87 10.29
N VAL A 85 2.60 13.58 9.43
CA VAL A 85 3.13 13.02 8.19
C VAL A 85 4.62 12.80 8.33
N LEU A 86 5.05 11.55 8.21
CA LEU A 86 6.44 11.15 8.24
C LEU A 86 6.90 10.84 6.82
N LEU A 87 7.86 11.60 6.32
CA LEU A 87 8.46 11.39 5.01
C LEU A 87 9.86 10.81 5.15
N ARG A 88 10.08 9.68 4.52
CA ARG A 88 11.41 9.10 4.37
C ARG A 88 11.93 9.39 2.97
N ALA A 89 12.94 10.25 2.88
CA ALA A 89 13.64 10.53 1.64
C ALA A 89 14.94 9.72 1.58
N CYS A 90 15.25 9.20 0.41
CA CYS A 90 16.54 8.56 0.12
C CYS A 90 16.93 8.83 -1.34
N PRO A 91 18.24 8.75 -1.68
CA PRO A 91 18.67 8.88 -3.07
C PRO A 91 17.97 7.87 -3.97
N LYS A 92 17.60 8.28 -5.18
CA LYS A 92 16.92 7.44 -6.17
C LYS A 92 17.62 6.10 -6.39
N LYS A 93 18.96 6.11 -6.46
CA LYS A 93 19.80 4.93 -6.62
C LYS A 93 19.60 3.91 -5.48
N ASP A 94 19.53 4.38 -4.25
CA ASP A 94 19.38 3.52 -3.06
C ASP A 94 17.97 2.98 -2.96
N SER A 95 16.97 3.80 -3.25
CA SER A 95 15.56 3.38 -3.35
C SER A 95 15.39 2.28 -4.39
N TRP A 96 15.96 2.47 -5.57
CA TRP A 96 15.96 1.49 -6.65
C TRP A 96 16.58 0.16 -6.25
N LYS A 97 17.76 0.22 -5.64
CA LYS A 97 18.48 -0.98 -5.16
C LYS A 97 17.68 -1.74 -4.10
N ALA A 98 17.07 -1.02 -3.15
CA ALA A 98 16.24 -1.62 -2.12
C ALA A 98 15.01 -2.33 -2.68
N ILE A 99 14.32 -1.72 -3.64
CA ILE A 99 13.16 -2.30 -4.31
C ILE A 99 13.55 -3.58 -5.07
N HIS A 100 14.65 -3.55 -5.78
CA HIS A 100 15.15 -4.71 -6.52
C HIS A 100 15.52 -5.87 -5.59
N GLN A 101 16.18 -5.58 -4.48
CA GLN A 101 16.50 -6.58 -3.46
C GLN A 101 15.24 -7.18 -2.83
N LEU A 102 14.25 -6.35 -2.51
CA LEU A 102 12.98 -6.81 -1.96
C LEU A 102 12.25 -7.74 -2.94
N TYR A 103 12.22 -7.39 -4.21
CA TYR A 103 11.63 -8.23 -5.25
C TYR A 103 12.31 -9.60 -5.33
N LEU A 104 13.64 -9.64 -5.34
CA LEU A 104 14.40 -10.89 -5.38
C LEU A 104 14.16 -11.76 -4.14
N GLN A 105 14.14 -11.16 -2.96
CA GLN A 105 13.87 -11.87 -1.71
C GLN A 105 12.46 -12.49 -1.69
N GLN A 106 11.47 -11.75 -2.16
CA GLN A 106 10.08 -12.23 -2.23
C GLN A 106 9.94 -13.38 -3.24
N ARG A 107 10.63 -13.28 -4.37
CA ARG A 107 10.64 -14.33 -5.39
C ARG A 107 11.25 -15.63 -4.88
N LEU A 108 12.29 -15.56 -4.04
CA LEU A 108 12.94 -16.73 -3.45
C LEU A 108 12.12 -17.38 -2.33
N LYS A 109 11.45 -16.56 -1.50
CA LYS A 109 10.71 -17.05 -0.33
C LYS A 109 9.36 -17.68 -0.67
N ALA A 110 8.69 -17.20 -1.69
CA ALA A 110 7.37 -17.67 -2.09
C ALA A 110 7.13 -17.42 -3.58
N PRO A 111 7.53 -18.33 -4.47
CA PRO A 111 7.36 -18.15 -5.92
C PRO A 111 5.91 -17.89 -6.35
N GLY A 112 4.94 -18.25 -5.49
CA GLY A 112 3.50 -18.03 -5.74
C GLY A 112 2.87 -16.86 -4.99
N LEU A 113 3.61 -16.17 -4.12
CA LEU A 113 3.14 -15.09 -3.25
C LEU A 113 4.05 -13.86 -3.34
N ILE A 114 4.39 -13.45 -4.56
CA ILE A 114 5.16 -12.22 -4.75
C ILE A 114 4.27 -11.06 -4.29
N ARG A 115 4.65 -10.41 -3.18
CA ARG A 115 4.10 -9.11 -2.85
C ARG A 115 4.42 -8.17 -3.99
N PRO A 116 3.42 -7.61 -4.63
CA PRO A 116 3.68 -6.70 -5.71
C PRO A 116 4.38 -5.46 -5.16
N VAL A 117 5.55 -5.17 -5.69
CA VAL A 117 6.20 -3.87 -5.52
C VAL A 117 5.28 -2.83 -6.16
N SER A 118 5.02 -1.75 -5.46
CA SER A 118 4.21 -0.64 -5.99
C SER A 118 4.74 -0.22 -7.37
N LEU A 119 3.84 -0.10 -8.33
CA LEU A 119 4.19 0.35 -9.69
C LEU A 119 4.84 1.73 -9.72
N SER A 120 4.52 2.58 -8.73
CA SER A 120 5.16 3.89 -8.56
C SER A 120 6.66 3.81 -8.27
N CYS A 121 7.12 2.65 -7.80
CA CYS A 121 8.52 2.39 -7.49
C CYS A 121 9.25 1.60 -8.58
N GLN A 122 8.56 1.19 -9.65
CA GLN A 122 9.23 0.52 -10.77
C GLN A 122 9.94 1.55 -11.65
N PRO A 123 11.16 1.26 -12.11
CA PRO A 123 11.78 2.09 -13.11
C PRO A 123 10.95 2.02 -14.39
N PRO A 124 11.04 3.05 -15.22
CA PRO A 124 10.51 2.95 -16.57
C PRO A 124 11.13 1.70 -17.22
N MET A 125 10.26 0.85 -17.75
CA MET A 125 10.72 -0.26 -18.58
C MET A 125 11.40 0.34 -19.82
N ILE A 126 12.71 0.16 -19.87
CA ILE A 126 13.50 0.45 -21.05
C ILE A 126 13.29 -0.68 -22.03
#